data_cf8de135a14a3509daf898253b3b5d78
#
_entry.id   cf8de135a14a3509daf898253b3b5d78
#
_cell.length_a   1.000
_cell.length_b   1.000
_cell.length_c   1.000
_cell.angle_alpha   90.00
_cell.angle_beta   90.00
_cell.angle_gamma   90.00
#
_symmetry.space_group_name_H-M   'P 1'
#
loop_
_entity.id
_entity.type
_entity.pdbx_description
1 polymer ?
#
loop_
_entity_poly.entity_id
_entity_poly.type
_entity_poly.pdbx_seq_one_letter_code
_entity_poly.pdbx_strand_id
1 'polypeptide(L)'
;VTSWEDTSDAELAKLATMGDDRAFSELVRRHKDPLFRLLRRYAGNPDDAYEAVQEAFISAWSALDRYDPSRPFGAWLRTIAINKARDRSRRAAVRRLIFSSKSIDDAQAMAIHDMSAEPEQNLTDGEEARRLDLAISRLPANLKEPLLLTVFEGNSQQAAADILRVSVKTIETRVARARKKLSVQLGGSPIKGR
;
A
#
# COMPACT_ATOMS: atom_id res chain seq x y z
N VAL A 1 -9.38 32.70 5.54
CA VAL A 1 -8.99 31.35 5.05
C VAL A 1 -7.79 30.94 5.87
N THR A 2 -7.97 30.00 6.80
CA THR A 2 -6.87 29.50 7.63
C THR A 2 -5.96 28.68 6.71
N SER A 3 -4.74 29.16 6.50
CA SER A 3 -3.73 28.36 5.77
C SER A 3 -3.22 27.27 6.72
N TRP A 4 -3.32 26.02 6.31
CA TRP A 4 -2.82 24.87 7.08
C TRP A 4 -1.34 24.56 6.77
N GLU A 5 -0.69 25.37 5.94
CA GLU A 5 0.66 25.08 5.40
C GLU A 5 1.70 24.82 6.49
N ASP A 6 1.66 25.60 7.58
CA ASP A 6 2.58 25.47 8.69
C ASP A 6 2.08 24.59 9.85
N THR A 7 0.85 24.06 9.75
CA THR A 7 0.26 23.24 10.81
C THR A 7 0.73 21.79 10.70
N SER A 8 1.26 21.24 11.78
CA SER A 8 1.74 19.86 11.82
C SER A 8 0.58 18.84 11.71
N ASP A 9 0.86 17.63 11.21
CA ASP A 9 -0.13 16.56 11.15
C ASP A 9 -0.68 16.18 12.54
N ALA A 10 0.14 16.29 13.59
CA ALA A 10 -0.28 16.03 14.97
C ALA A 10 -1.30 17.07 15.46
N GLU A 11 -1.09 18.35 15.12
CA GLU A 11 -2.04 19.42 15.43
C GLU A 11 -3.33 19.28 14.64
N LEU A 12 -3.24 18.96 13.33
CA LEU A 12 -4.41 18.68 12.50
C LEU A 12 -5.22 17.49 13.05
N ALA A 13 -4.56 16.42 13.46
CA ALA A 13 -5.22 15.27 14.05
C ALA A 13 -5.92 15.65 15.36
N LYS A 14 -5.30 16.48 16.20
CA LYS A 14 -5.92 17.00 17.41
C LYS A 14 -7.15 17.84 17.13
N LEU A 15 -7.08 18.79 16.18
CA LEU A 15 -8.22 19.61 15.77
C LEU A 15 -9.35 18.75 15.22
N ALA A 16 -9.05 17.75 14.40
CA ALA A 16 -10.02 16.82 13.86
C ALA A 16 -10.72 15.99 14.95
N THR A 17 -9.99 15.57 15.99
CA THR A 17 -10.58 14.88 17.15
C THR A 17 -11.55 15.81 17.93
N MET A 18 -11.33 17.12 17.87
CA MET A 18 -12.23 18.13 18.47
C MET A 18 -13.42 18.50 17.57
N GLY A 19 -13.58 17.84 16.42
CA GLY A 19 -14.71 18.01 15.48
C GLY A 19 -14.44 18.97 14.32
N ASP A 20 -13.18 19.37 14.07
CA ASP A 20 -12.86 20.15 12.87
C ASP A 20 -12.63 19.23 11.65
N ASP A 21 -13.68 19.03 10.87
CA ASP A 21 -13.63 18.21 9.64
C ASP A 21 -12.66 18.75 8.59
N ARG A 22 -12.37 20.06 8.61
CA ARG A 22 -11.42 20.68 7.67
C ARG A 22 -9.99 20.25 7.98
N ALA A 23 -9.65 20.11 9.27
CA ALA A 23 -8.34 19.62 9.69
C ALA A 23 -8.11 18.17 9.20
N PHE A 24 -9.12 17.30 9.28
CA PHE A 24 -9.00 15.95 8.72
C PHE A 24 -8.94 15.96 7.19
N SER A 25 -9.71 16.82 6.53
CA SER A 25 -9.65 16.98 5.07
C SER A 25 -8.25 17.38 4.61
N GLU A 26 -7.54 18.21 5.38
CA GLU A 26 -6.15 18.55 5.11
C GLU A 26 -5.21 17.35 5.28
N LEU A 27 -5.40 16.52 6.31
CA LEU A 27 -4.65 15.25 6.46
C LEU A 27 -4.89 14.33 5.27
N VAL A 28 -6.13 14.21 4.81
CA VAL A 28 -6.45 13.45 3.58
C VAL A 28 -5.71 14.03 2.39
N ARG A 29 -5.74 15.34 2.18
CA ARG A 29 -5.06 16.01 1.08
C ARG A 29 -3.54 15.73 1.06
N ARG A 30 -2.90 15.74 2.23
CA ARG A 30 -1.44 15.49 2.35
C ARG A 30 -1.07 14.04 2.11
N HIS A 31 -1.90 13.10 2.56
CA HIS A 31 -1.54 11.70 2.62
C HIS A 31 -2.17 10.80 1.55
N LYS A 32 -3.19 11.28 0.80
CA LYS A 32 -3.89 10.44 -0.19
C LYS A 32 -2.99 9.91 -1.29
N ASP A 33 -2.15 10.77 -1.88
CA ASP A 33 -1.34 10.39 -3.04
C ASP A 33 -0.18 9.44 -2.65
N PRO A 34 0.60 9.69 -1.59
CA PRO A 34 1.54 8.70 -1.09
C PRO A 34 0.89 7.36 -0.75
N LEU A 35 -0.27 7.40 -0.08
CA LEU A 35 -0.99 6.18 0.32
C LEU A 35 -1.51 5.42 -0.90
N PHE A 36 -2.03 6.12 -1.92
CA PHE A 36 -2.47 5.52 -3.17
C PHE A 36 -1.31 4.81 -3.89
N ARG A 37 -0.13 5.46 -4.01
CA ARG A 37 1.04 4.82 -4.62
C ARG A 37 1.45 3.54 -3.91
N LEU A 38 1.46 3.54 -2.58
CA LEU A 38 1.74 2.36 -1.77
C LEU A 38 0.73 1.25 -2.04
N LEU A 39 -0.56 1.57 -1.97
CA LEU A 39 -1.63 0.60 -2.10
C LEU A 39 -1.79 0.09 -3.54
N ARG A 40 -1.50 0.91 -4.57
CA ARG A 40 -1.46 0.47 -5.95
C ARG A 40 -0.40 -0.63 -6.18
N ARG A 41 0.80 -0.45 -5.63
CA ARG A 41 1.83 -1.51 -5.66
C ARG A 41 1.43 -2.73 -4.85
N TYR A 42 0.72 -2.52 -3.75
CA TYR A 42 0.23 -3.63 -2.93
C TYR A 42 -0.81 -4.47 -3.65
N ALA A 43 -1.82 -3.84 -4.24
CA ALA A 43 -2.96 -4.48 -4.89
C ALA A 43 -2.63 -4.97 -6.32
N GLY A 44 -1.81 -4.23 -7.05
CA GLY A 44 -1.47 -4.50 -8.45
C GLY A 44 -2.45 -3.90 -9.47
N ASN A 45 -3.50 -3.23 -9.00
CA ASN A 45 -4.46 -2.52 -9.85
C ASN A 45 -4.94 -1.22 -9.16
N PRO A 46 -5.36 -0.20 -9.92
CA PRO A 46 -5.78 1.09 -9.38
C PRO A 46 -7.11 1.04 -8.63
N ASP A 47 -8.09 0.25 -9.06
CA ASP A 47 -9.43 0.25 -8.48
C ASP A 47 -9.40 -0.30 -7.05
N ASP A 48 -8.77 -1.46 -6.84
CA ASP A 48 -8.55 -2.00 -5.50
C ASP A 48 -7.73 -1.05 -4.60
N ALA A 49 -6.79 -0.31 -5.19
CA ALA A 49 -6.01 0.68 -4.46
C ALA A 49 -6.88 1.85 -4.01
N TYR A 50 -7.73 2.39 -4.88
CA TYR A 50 -8.66 3.46 -4.53
C TYR A 50 -9.60 3.08 -3.39
N GLU A 51 -10.21 1.90 -3.49
CA GLU A 51 -11.08 1.40 -2.44
C GLU A 51 -10.32 1.20 -1.12
N ALA A 52 -9.10 0.66 -1.18
CA ALA A 52 -8.29 0.48 0.02
C ALA A 52 -7.85 1.82 0.65
N VAL A 53 -7.60 2.88 -0.15
CA VAL A 53 -7.34 4.24 0.35
C VAL A 53 -8.56 4.78 1.07
N GLN A 54 -9.76 4.67 0.49
CA GLN A 54 -10.99 5.13 1.11
C GLN A 54 -11.25 4.40 2.43
N GLU A 55 -11.16 3.07 2.44
CA GLU A 55 -11.31 2.27 3.65
C GLU A 55 -10.28 2.63 4.73
N ALA A 56 -9.04 2.96 4.34
CA ALA A 56 -8.00 3.36 5.27
C ALA A 56 -8.32 4.70 5.93
N PHE A 57 -8.78 5.72 5.17
CA PHE A 57 -9.15 7.01 5.74
C PHE A 57 -10.43 6.95 6.59
N ILE A 58 -11.44 6.18 6.19
CA ILE A 58 -12.64 5.93 7.02
C ILE A 58 -12.23 5.29 8.36
N SER A 59 -11.33 4.32 8.31
CA SER A 59 -10.84 3.66 9.53
C SER A 59 -9.94 4.55 10.36
N ALA A 60 -9.14 5.41 9.73
CA ALA A 60 -8.33 6.41 10.42
C ALA A 60 -9.23 7.44 11.12
N TRP A 61 -10.26 7.93 10.46
CA TRP A 61 -11.26 8.82 11.07
C TRP A 61 -11.90 8.19 12.30
N SER A 62 -12.39 6.96 12.17
CA SER A 62 -13.04 6.24 13.27
C SER A 62 -12.12 5.86 14.43
N ALA A 63 -10.81 5.91 14.24
CA ALA A 63 -9.80 5.55 15.23
C ALA A 63 -8.90 6.73 15.64
N LEU A 64 -9.27 7.96 15.24
CA LEU A 64 -8.45 9.14 15.41
C LEU A 64 -8.18 9.49 16.88
N ASP A 65 -9.14 9.18 17.75
CA ASP A 65 -9.04 9.29 19.20
C ASP A 65 -7.93 8.40 19.81
N ARG A 66 -7.50 7.37 19.08
CA ARG A 66 -6.43 6.44 19.48
C ARG A 66 -5.08 6.76 18.85
N TYR A 67 -5.02 7.81 18.04
CA TYR A 67 -3.77 8.24 17.45
C TYR A 67 -2.86 8.84 18.53
N ASP A 68 -1.63 8.38 18.58
CA ASP A 68 -0.58 8.90 19.46
C ASP A 68 0.20 10.01 18.73
N PRO A 69 0.06 11.30 19.15
CA PRO A 69 0.72 12.43 18.49
C PRO A 69 2.27 12.40 18.56
N SER A 70 2.84 11.57 19.43
CA SER A 70 4.30 11.36 19.49
C SER A 70 4.84 10.58 18.29
N ARG A 71 3.96 9.96 17.49
CA ARG A 71 4.31 9.20 16.31
C ARG A 71 3.92 9.93 15.03
N PRO A 72 4.69 9.80 13.93
CA PRO A 72 4.31 10.39 12.65
C PRO A 72 2.93 9.86 12.18
N PHE A 73 2.01 10.77 11.86
CA PHE A 73 0.66 10.43 11.40
C PHE A 73 0.70 9.50 10.17
N GLY A 74 1.59 9.79 9.22
CA GLY A 74 1.76 8.94 8.02
C GLY A 74 2.15 7.50 8.35
N ALA A 75 2.94 7.24 9.40
CA ALA A 75 3.29 5.88 9.81
C ALA A 75 2.08 5.14 10.42
N TRP A 76 1.31 5.84 11.26
CA TRP A 76 0.07 5.30 11.82
C TRP A 76 -0.97 4.98 10.74
N LEU A 77 -1.17 5.90 9.79
CA LEU A 77 -2.07 5.71 8.65
C LEU A 77 -1.65 4.53 7.77
N ARG A 78 -0.34 4.37 7.48
CA ARG A 78 0.17 3.22 6.71
C ARG A 78 -0.10 1.90 7.41
N THR A 79 -0.04 1.86 8.74
CA THR A 79 -0.40 0.66 9.51
C THR A 79 -1.84 0.26 9.27
N ILE A 80 -2.76 1.24 9.32
CA ILE A 80 -4.18 1.02 9.03
C ILE A 80 -4.36 0.53 7.58
N ALA A 81 -3.74 1.21 6.63
CA ALA A 81 -3.85 0.90 5.21
C ALA A 81 -3.35 -0.50 4.85
N ILE A 82 -2.18 -0.90 5.37
CA ILE A 82 -1.63 -2.25 5.14
C ILE A 82 -2.55 -3.31 5.73
N ASN A 83 -3.09 -3.09 6.92
CA ASN A 83 -4.05 -4.03 7.52
C ASN A 83 -5.31 -4.18 6.66
N LYS A 84 -5.86 -3.07 6.15
CA LYS A 84 -7.00 -3.10 5.22
C LYS A 84 -6.69 -3.84 3.92
N ALA A 85 -5.55 -3.54 3.30
CA ALA A 85 -5.12 -4.21 2.07
C ALA A 85 -4.90 -5.72 2.28
N ARG A 86 -4.36 -6.11 3.43
CA ARG A 86 -4.19 -7.52 3.82
C ARG A 86 -5.53 -8.23 3.97
N ASP A 87 -6.50 -7.60 4.66
CA ASP A 87 -7.83 -8.15 4.87
C ASP A 87 -8.59 -8.29 3.54
N ARG A 88 -8.50 -7.29 2.65
CA ARG A 88 -9.05 -7.38 1.28
C ARG A 88 -8.45 -8.55 0.50
N SER A 89 -7.14 -8.67 0.48
CA SER A 89 -6.44 -9.76 -0.22
C SER A 89 -6.86 -11.12 0.32
N ARG A 90 -7.02 -11.25 1.63
CA ARG A 90 -7.51 -12.48 2.26
C ARG A 90 -8.94 -12.81 1.85
N ARG A 91 -9.84 -11.82 1.89
CA ARG A 91 -11.24 -11.99 1.45
C ARG A 91 -11.34 -12.36 -0.03
N ALA A 92 -10.53 -11.74 -0.89
CA ALA A 92 -10.47 -12.06 -2.31
C ALA A 92 -9.96 -13.49 -2.56
N ALA A 93 -8.97 -13.96 -1.79
CA ALA A 93 -8.48 -15.33 -1.87
C ALA A 93 -9.55 -16.36 -1.44
N VAL A 94 -10.25 -16.10 -0.35
CA VAL A 94 -11.35 -16.98 0.13
C VAL A 94 -12.49 -17.03 -0.90
N ARG A 95 -12.90 -15.88 -1.45
CA ARG A 95 -13.93 -15.86 -2.51
C ARG A 95 -13.52 -16.72 -3.70
N ARG A 96 -12.28 -16.58 -4.19
CA ARG A 96 -11.79 -17.42 -5.30
C ARG A 96 -11.86 -18.90 -4.98
N LEU A 97 -11.49 -19.33 -3.79
CA LEU A 97 -11.57 -20.73 -3.38
C LEU A 97 -13.03 -21.26 -3.36
N ILE A 98 -13.98 -20.46 -2.87
CA ILE A 98 -15.40 -20.84 -2.82
C ILE A 98 -15.99 -20.94 -4.23
N PHE A 99 -15.65 -20.01 -5.12
CA PHE A 99 -16.17 -20.03 -6.51
C PHE A 99 -15.47 -21.09 -7.38
N SER A 100 -14.18 -21.35 -7.17
CA SER A 100 -13.48 -22.43 -7.91
C SER A 100 -13.95 -23.84 -7.49
N SER A 101 -14.50 -23.99 -6.30
CA SER A 101 -15.10 -25.28 -5.89
C SER A 101 -16.50 -25.53 -6.49
N LYS A 102 -17.12 -24.51 -7.10
CA LYS A 102 -18.44 -24.62 -7.73
C LYS A 102 -18.43 -24.77 -9.27
N SER A 103 -17.28 -24.58 -9.93
CA SER A 103 -17.14 -24.77 -11.37
C SER A 103 -15.90 -25.59 -11.68
N ILE A 104 -16.10 -26.89 -11.83
CA ILE A 104 -15.08 -27.81 -12.38
C ILE A 104 -14.95 -27.66 -13.92
N ASP A 105 -15.79 -26.83 -14.55
CA ASP A 105 -15.88 -26.74 -16.02
C ASP A 105 -15.40 -25.43 -16.69
N ASP A 106 -14.88 -24.44 -15.95
CA ASP A 106 -14.37 -23.20 -16.57
C ASP A 106 -13.00 -22.79 -16.05
N ALA A 107 -11.98 -23.60 -16.36
CA ALA A 107 -10.59 -23.34 -15.99
C ALA A 107 -9.86 -22.38 -16.95
N GLN A 108 -10.57 -21.56 -17.75
CA GLN A 108 -9.91 -20.74 -18.79
C GLN A 108 -10.32 -19.27 -18.88
N ALA A 109 -11.02 -18.71 -17.91
CA ALA A 109 -11.43 -17.31 -17.93
C ALA A 109 -10.92 -16.51 -16.72
N MET A 110 -9.63 -16.52 -16.48
CA MET A 110 -8.98 -15.56 -15.55
C MET A 110 -7.74 -14.96 -16.17
N ALA A 111 -7.93 -14.39 -17.32
CA ALA A 111 -6.93 -13.55 -17.95
C ALA A 111 -7.44 -12.11 -17.97
N ILE A 112 -6.63 -11.22 -17.47
CA ILE A 112 -6.40 -9.90 -18.06
C ILE A 112 -7.64 -9.02 -18.09
N HIS A 113 -7.80 -8.23 -17.02
CA HIS A 113 -8.48 -6.95 -17.20
C HIS A 113 -7.55 -6.09 -18.03
N ASP A 114 -7.94 -5.96 -19.30
CA ASP A 114 -7.28 -5.13 -20.29
C ASP A 114 -7.35 -3.67 -19.86
N MET A 115 -6.22 -3.13 -19.49
CA MET A 115 -6.13 -1.71 -19.18
C MET A 115 -5.90 -1.00 -20.50
N SER A 116 -6.97 -0.41 -21.04
CA SER A 116 -6.95 0.52 -22.14
C SER A 116 -5.86 1.60 -21.95
N ALA A 117 -5.07 1.74 -22.99
CA ALA A 117 -3.89 2.58 -23.11
C ALA A 117 -4.18 4.06 -22.86
N GLU A 118 -3.40 4.70 -22.01
CA GLU A 118 -3.11 6.12 -22.10
C GLU A 118 -2.03 6.38 -23.18
N PRO A 119 -2.04 7.56 -23.85
CA PRO A 119 -1.32 7.75 -25.10
C PRO A 119 0.20 7.78 -24.96
N GLU A 120 0.81 7.33 -26.04
CA GLU A 120 2.22 7.19 -26.33
C GLU A 120 3.06 8.45 -26.03
N GLN A 121 3.88 8.36 -24.97
CA GLN A 121 5.23 8.97 -24.92
C GLN A 121 5.91 8.50 -23.61
N ASN A 122 6.86 7.59 -23.73
CA ASN A 122 7.65 6.83 -22.74
C ASN A 122 7.19 5.37 -22.54
N LEU A 123 7.08 4.63 -23.62
CA LEU A 123 6.60 3.23 -23.61
C LEU A 123 7.48 2.27 -22.80
N THR A 124 8.80 2.48 -22.74
CA THR A 124 9.72 1.57 -22.04
C THR A 124 9.67 1.71 -20.53
N ASP A 125 9.75 2.92 -19.99
CA ASP A 125 9.80 3.14 -18.54
C ASP A 125 8.45 2.84 -17.87
N GLY A 126 7.35 3.13 -18.52
CA GLY A 126 6.01 2.85 -18.03
C GLY A 126 5.68 1.36 -18.00
N GLU A 127 6.14 0.61 -18.99
CA GLU A 127 5.92 -0.84 -19.06
C GLU A 127 6.77 -1.60 -18.05
N GLU A 128 8.02 -1.20 -17.85
CA GLU A 128 8.88 -1.76 -16.80
C GLU A 128 8.31 -1.49 -15.40
N ALA A 129 7.83 -0.28 -15.15
CA ALA A 129 7.18 0.06 -13.89
C ALA A 129 5.90 -0.77 -13.65
N ARG A 130 5.07 -0.98 -14.67
CA ARG A 130 3.89 -1.85 -14.58
C ARG A 130 4.27 -3.31 -14.32
N ARG A 131 5.28 -3.82 -14.99
CA ARG A 131 5.81 -5.19 -14.76
C ARG A 131 6.31 -5.35 -13.33
N LEU A 132 7.02 -4.35 -12.82
CA LEU A 132 7.51 -4.34 -11.44
C LEU A 132 6.34 -4.31 -10.44
N ASP A 133 5.37 -3.41 -10.61
CA ASP A 133 4.19 -3.31 -9.74
C ASP A 133 3.40 -4.64 -9.72
N LEU A 134 3.22 -5.29 -10.88
CA LEU A 134 2.61 -6.61 -10.97
C LEU A 134 3.43 -7.71 -10.28
N ALA A 135 4.74 -7.70 -10.45
CA ALA A 135 5.61 -8.66 -9.77
C ALA A 135 5.56 -8.49 -8.24
N ILE A 136 5.55 -7.24 -7.77
CA ILE A 136 5.39 -6.93 -6.34
C ILE A 136 4.03 -7.40 -5.82
N SER A 137 2.95 -7.14 -6.55
CA SER A 137 1.60 -7.52 -6.12
C SER A 137 1.42 -9.03 -5.95
N ARG A 138 2.21 -9.83 -6.67
CA ARG A 138 2.22 -11.31 -6.59
C ARG A 138 3.09 -11.86 -5.46
N LEU A 139 3.89 -11.02 -4.80
CA LEU A 139 4.66 -11.47 -3.64
C LEU A 139 3.72 -11.84 -2.48
N PRO A 140 4.07 -12.85 -1.67
CA PRO A 140 3.42 -13.09 -0.39
C PRO A 140 3.45 -11.83 0.49
N ALA A 141 2.38 -11.56 1.24
CA ALA A 141 2.24 -10.35 2.06
C ALA A 141 3.44 -10.12 3.00
N ASN A 142 3.94 -11.19 3.62
CA ASN A 142 5.08 -11.13 4.53
C ASN A 142 6.41 -10.71 3.87
N LEU A 143 6.53 -10.79 2.54
CA LEU A 143 7.67 -10.30 1.76
C LEU A 143 7.36 -8.93 1.13
N LYS A 144 6.14 -8.75 0.64
CA LYS A 144 5.67 -7.53 -0.02
C LYS A 144 5.72 -6.32 0.91
N GLU A 145 5.13 -6.44 2.09
CA GLU A 145 4.97 -5.34 3.04
C GLU A 145 6.29 -4.73 3.51
N PRO A 146 7.28 -5.52 3.98
CA PRO A 146 8.59 -4.96 4.33
C PRO A 146 9.29 -4.29 3.16
N LEU A 147 9.19 -4.87 1.96
CA LEU A 147 9.77 -4.30 0.75
C LEU A 147 9.15 -2.95 0.41
N LEU A 148 7.82 -2.85 0.40
CA LEU A 148 7.12 -1.60 0.11
C LEU A 148 7.46 -0.51 1.10
N LEU A 149 7.44 -0.82 2.40
CA LEU A 149 7.73 0.16 3.43
C LEU A 149 9.17 0.68 3.39
N THR A 150 10.15 -0.20 3.17
CA THR A 150 11.57 0.20 3.25
C THR A 150 12.11 0.75 1.94
N VAL A 151 11.78 0.11 0.81
CA VAL A 151 12.38 0.44 -0.49
C VAL A 151 11.61 1.55 -1.20
N PHE A 152 10.29 1.51 -1.15
CA PHE A 152 9.45 2.45 -1.91
C PHE A 152 8.97 3.64 -1.09
N GLU A 153 8.71 3.44 0.21
CA GLU A 153 8.27 4.51 1.10
C GLU A 153 9.44 5.14 1.90
N GLY A 154 10.66 4.62 1.75
CA GLY A 154 11.84 5.18 2.40
C GLY A 154 11.84 5.08 3.93
N ASN A 155 10.98 4.24 4.53
CA ASN A 155 11.02 4.05 5.98
C ASN A 155 12.30 3.35 6.39
N SER A 156 12.84 3.71 7.56
CA SER A 156 13.90 2.93 8.18
C SER A 156 13.42 1.51 8.48
N GLN A 157 14.36 0.57 8.60
CA GLN A 157 14.04 -0.81 8.98
C GLN A 157 13.34 -0.89 10.33
N GLN A 158 13.71 0.01 11.26
CA GLN A 158 13.07 0.12 12.56
C GLN A 158 11.61 0.58 12.43
N ALA A 159 11.34 1.64 11.66
CA ALA A 159 9.98 2.11 11.43
C ALA A 159 9.10 1.06 10.74
N ALA A 160 9.65 0.32 9.77
CA ALA A 160 8.95 -0.79 9.13
C ALA A 160 8.68 -1.96 10.11
N ALA A 161 9.63 -2.24 11.01
CA ALA A 161 9.47 -3.25 12.05
C ALA A 161 8.35 -2.88 13.03
N ASP A 162 8.27 -1.62 13.44
CA ASP A 162 7.21 -1.10 14.32
C ASP A 162 5.84 -1.18 13.64
N ILE A 163 5.74 -0.77 12.37
CA ILE A 163 4.50 -0.83 11.58
C ILE A 163 4.01 -2.28 11.45
N LEU A 164 4.91 -3.21 11.15
CA LEU A 164 4.58 -4.61 10.89
C LEU A 164 4.57 -5.49 12.15
N ARG A 165 4.97 -4.94 13.30
CA ARG A 165 5.09 -5.62 14.61
C ARG A 165 5.98 -6.87 14.54
N VAL A 166 7.15 -6.72 13.95
CA VAL A 166 8.18 -7.76 13.82
C VAL A 166 9.55 -7.19 14.21
N SER A 167 10.58 -8.06 14.37
CA SER A 167 11.93 -7.57 14.63
C SER A 167 12.58 -6.97 13.37
N VAL A 168 13.54 -6.05 13.55
CA VAL A 168 14.35 -5.48 12.47
C VAL A 168 15.04 -6.58 11.65
N LYS A 169 15.57 -7.60 12.32
CA LYS A 169 16.19 -8.77 11.66
C LYS A 169 15.22 -9.51 10.73
N THR A 170 13.95 -9.56 11.13
CA THR A 170 12.88 -10.13 10.29
C THR A 170 12.66 -9.28 9.05
N ILE A 171 12.66 -7.94 9.18
CA ILE A 171 12.54 -7.01 8.05
C ILE A 171 13.69 -7.24 7.05
N GLU A 172 14.94 -7.21 7.51
CA GLU A 172 16.13 -7.44 6.67
C GLU A 172 16.01 -8.73 5.87
N THR A 173 15.71 -9.83 6.57
CA THR A 173 15.60 -11.16 5.95
C THR A 173 14.47 -11.20 4.91
N ARG A 174 13.32 -10.61 5.22
CA ARG A 174 12.17 -10.60 4.31
C ARG A 174 12.41 -9.73 3.08
N VAL A 175 13.04 -8.55 3.25
CA VAL A 175 13.42 -7.67 2.14
C VAL A 175 14.43 -8.36 1.20
N ALA A 176 15.44 -9.01 1.76
CA ALA A 176 16.42 -9.78 0.96
C ALA A 176 15.74 -10.89 0.15
N ARG A 177 14.83 -11.65 0.76
CA ARG A 177 14.05 -12.70 0.08
C ARG A 177 13.11 -12.13 -0.98
N ALA A 178 12.46 -10.98 -0.71
CA ALA A 178 11.61 -10.30 -1.67
C ALA A 178 12.39 -9.87 -2.91
N ARG A 179 13.55 -9.22 -2.73
CA ARG A 179 14.46 -8.82 -3.82
C ARG A 179 14.90 -10.01 -4.65
N LYS A 180 15.31 -11.12 -4.01
CA LYS A 180 15.70 -12.34 -4.72
C LYS A 180 14.54 -12.90 -5.57
N LYS A 181 13.31 -12.96 -5.03
CA LYS A 181 12.15 -13.42 -5.79
C LYS A 181 11.84 -12.51 -6.99
N LEU A 182 11.88 -11.19 -6.80
CA LEU A 182 11.65 -10.23 -7.88
C LEU A 182 12.74 -10.31 -8.96
N SER A 183 13.99 -10.44 -8.59
CA SER A 183 15.09 -10.64 -9.55
C SER A 183 14.88 -11.86 -10.45
N VAL A 184 14.43 -12.97 -9.88
CA VAL A 184 14.09 -14.18 -10.67
C VAL A 184 12.89 -13.94 -11.59
N GLN A 185 11.85 -13.25 -11.12
CA GLN A 185 10.64 -12.99 -11.90
C GLN A 185 10.86 -11.97 -13.05
N LEU A 186 11.78 -11.04 -12.87
CA LEU A 186 12.07 -9.96 -13.83
C LEU A 186 13.29 -10.24 -14.72
N GLY A 187 13.77 -11.49 -14.78
CA GLY A 187 14.86 -11.88 -15.68
C GLY A 187 16.25 -11.42 -15.25
N GLY A 188 16.48 -11.24 -13.95
CA GLY A 188 17.81 -11.03 -13.39
C GLY A 188 18.28 -9.57 -13.32
N SER A 189 17.50 -8.58 -13.71
CA SER A 189 17.86 -7.17 -13.52
C SER A 189 17.81 -6.79 -12.03
N PRO A 190 18.90 -6.27 -11.44
CA PRO A 190 18.90 -5.88 -10.04
C PRO A 190 18.00 -4.66 -9.83
N ILE A 191 17.04 -4.77 -8.91
CA ILE A 191 16.22 -3.63 -8.48
C ILE A 191 17.12 -2.66 -7.72
N LYS A 192 17.59 -1.61 -8.40
CA LYS A 192 18.30 -0.50 -7.77
C LYS A 192 17.27 0.31 -6.97
N GLY A 193 17.32 0.20 -5.64
CA GLY A 193 16.64 1.16 -4.78
C GLY A 193 17.31 2.53 -4.91
N ARG A 194 16.50 3.56 -4.99
CA ARG A 194 16.95 4.95 -4.86
C ARG A 194 17.18 5.28 -3.41
#